data_612fb800cb39d8ded9a3035964a83a90
#
_entry.id   612fb800cb39d8ded9a3035964a83a90
#
_cell.length_a   1.000
_cell.length_b   1.000
_cell.length_c   1.000
_cell.angle_alpha   90.00
_cell.angle_beta   90.00
_cell.angle_gamma   90.00
#
_symmetry.space_group_name_H-M   'P 1'
#
loop_
_entity.id
_entity.type
_entity.pdbx_description
1 polymer ?
#
loop_
_entity_poly.entity_id
_entity_poly.type
_entity_poly.pdbx_seq_one_letter_code
_entity_poly.pdbx_strand_id
1 'polypeptide(L)'
;MNMEANKCAEIAISRVKVRAYHGCHPQERTVGGDFYVSIVAQVEVEASAWRHDRLEGTADYSRFVSITKREMAKPSNLLEHVAARIGSAVLEECPQVMKVSVAIEKENPPLGVLSRGVSVKIVQTR
;
A
#
# COMPACT_ATOMS: atom_id res chain seq x y z
N MET A 1 26.08 16.65 20.70
CA MET A 1 25.83 15.26 20.25
C MET A 1 24.38 14.88 20.47
N ASN A 2 23.77 14.33 19.46
CA ASN A 2 22.41 13.88 19.57
C ASN A 2 22.37 12.48 20.22
N MET A 3 21.84 12.40 21.43
CA MET A 3 21.68 11.12 22.16
C MET A 3 20.43 10.36 21.72
N GLU A 4 19.60 10.99 20.94
CA GLU A 4 18.31 10.43 20.54
C GLU A 4 18.32 10.12 19.05
N ALA A 5 18.96 9.01 18.72
CA ALA A 5 19.03 8.57 17.33
C ALA A 5 17.64 8.13 16.84
N ASN A 6 17.39 8.33 15.56
CA ASN A 6 16.21 7.78 14.91
C ASN A 6 16.31 6.26 14.88
N LYS A 7 15.16 5.61 14.87
CA LYS A 7 15.05 4.15 14.76
C LYS A 7 14.35 3.81 13.46
N CYS A 8 14.64 2.62 12.95
CA CYS A 8 13.92 2.07 11.81
C CYS A 8 12.79 1.19 12.32
N ALA A 9 11.61 1.35 11.74
CA ALA A 9 10.47 0.51 12.04
C ALA A 9 9.85 0.02 10.74
N GLU A 10 9.22 -1.14 10.81
CA GLU A 10 8.38 -1.62 9.74
C GLU A 10 6.93 -1.43 10.18
N ILE A 11 6.17 -0.66 9.40
CA ILE A 11 4.76 -0.44 9.65
C ILE A 11 4.00 -1.04 8.47
N ALA A 12 3.03 -1.89 8.76
CA ALA A 12 2.32 -2.61 7.72
C ALA A 12 0.81 -2.61 7.97
N ILE A 13 0.05 -2.54 6.89
CA ILE A 13 -1.36 -2.91 6.87
C ILE A 13 -1.48 -4.16 6.01
N SER A 14 -2.24 -5.14 6.49
CA SER A 14 -2.31 -6.46 5.87
C SER A 14 -3.70 -6.74 5.33
N ARG A 15 -3.75 -7.04 4.04
CA ARG A 15 -4.94 -7.54 3.36
C ARG A 15 -6.20 -6.71 3.59
N VAL A 16 -6.10 -5.42 3.32
CA VAL A 16 -7.26 -4.52 3.34
C VAL A 16 -8.14 -4.88 2.14
N LYS A 17 -9.36 -5.29 2.40
CA LYS A 17 -10.31 -5.69 1.36
C LYS A 17 -10.95 -4.46 0.74
N VAL A 18 -10.87 -4.35 -0.58
CA VAL A 18 -11.43 -3.22 -1.33
C VAL A 18 -12.15 -3.75 -2.56
N ARG A 19 -13.38 -3.31 -2.76
CA ARG A 19 -14.11 -3.54 -4.02
C ARG A 19 -13.57 -2.57 -5.06
N ALA A 20 -13.15 -3.07 -6.23
CA ALA A 20 -12.54 -2.23 -7.26
C ALA A 20 -12.78 -2.79 -8.66
N TYR A 21 -12.36 -2.02 -9.67
CA TYR A 21 -12.67 -2.28 -11.08
C TYR A 21 -11.41 -2.28 -11.92
N HIS A 22 -10.38 -2.99 -11.46
CA HIS A 22 -9.11 -3.11 -12.17
C HIS A 22 -9.08 -4.35 -13.05
N GLY A 23 -8.44 -4.24 -14.20
CA GLY A 23 -8.21 -5.35 -15.12
C GLY A 23 -8.26 -4.92 -16.55
N CYS A 24 -7.70 -5.76 -17.43
CA CYS A 24 -7.64 -5.51 -18.87
C CYS A 24 -8.92 -5.96 -19.61
N HIS A 25 -9.69 -6.85 -18.99
CA HIS A 25 -10.90 -7.38 -19.62
C HIS A 25 -12.09 -6.45 -19.31
N PRO A 26 -12.96 -6.19 -20.31
CA PRO A 26 -14.12 -5.31 -20.10
C PRO A 26 -15.00 -5.73 -18.92
N GLN A 27 -15.17 -7.01 -18.71
CA GLN A 27 -15.97 -7.54 -17.62
C GLN A 27 -15.41 -7.15 -16.25
N GLU A 28 -14.09 -7.14 -16.11
CA GLU A 28 -13.42 -6.71 -14.88
C GLU A 28 -13.66 -5.24 -14.58
N ARG A 29 -13.79 -4.43 -15.62
CA ARG A 29 -13.99 -2.99 -15.51
C ARG A 29 -15.43 -2.62 -15.22
N THR A 30 -16.39 -3.45 -15.58
CA THR A 30 -17.82 -3.18 -15.38
C THR A 30 -18.40 -3.90 -14.15
N VAL A 31 -18.02 -5.15 -13.94
CA VAL A 31 -18.52 -5.95 -12.81
C VAL A 31 -17.68 -5.72 -11.57
N GLY A 32 -16.37 -5.56 -11.73
CA GLY A 32 -15.45 -5.39 -10.62
C GLY A 32 -15.15 -6.69 -9.89
N GLY A 33 -14.46 -6.57 -8.78
CA GLY A 33 -14.09 -7.69 -7.93
C GLY A 33 -13.55 -7.24 -6.60
N ASP A 34 -13.28 -8.20 -5.75
CA ASP A 34 -12.66 -7.96 -4.45
C ASP A 34 -11.15 -8.08 -4.57
N PHE A 35 -10.48 -7.06 -4.05
CA PHE A 35 -9.02 -6.98 -4.03
C PHE A 35 -8.56 -6.88 -2.60
N TYR A 36 -7.35 -7.36 -2.33
CA TYR A 36 -6.73 -7.28 -1.01
C TYR A 36 -5.41 -6.53 -1.16
N VAL A 37 -5.28 -5.45 -0.43
CA VAL A 37 -4.11 -4.58 -0.51
C VAL A 37 -3.32 -4.68 0.78
N SER A 38 -2.02 -4.93 0.65
CA SER A 38 -1.09 -4.94 1.77
C SER A 38 0.00 -3.91 1.50
N ILE A 39 0.31 -3.11 2.51
CA ILE A 39 1.39 -2.12 2.43
C ILE A 39 2.38 -2.43 3.54
N VAL A 40 3.65 -2.51 3.19
CA VAL A 40 4.75 -2.66 4.14
C VAL A 40 5.68 -1.47 3.95
N ALA A 41 5.84 -0.66 4.97
CA ALA A 41 6.66 0.55 4.90
C ALA A 41 7.83 0.47 5.86
N GLN A 42 9.03 0.78 5.36
CA GLN A 42 10.21 1.00 6.19
C GLN A 42 10.21 2.46 6.59
N VAL A 43 10.11 2.72 7.88
CA VAL A 43 9.85 4.06 8.40
C VAL A 43 11.02 4.48 9.28
N GLU A 44 11.50 5.70 9.06
CA GLU A 44 12.45 6.33 9.96
C GLU A 44 11.66 7.01 11.07
N VAL A 45 11.80 6.48 12.29
CA VAL A 45 11.03 6.95 13.44
C VAL A 45 11.91 7.85 14.29
N GLU A 46 11.51 9.11 14.43
CA GLU A 46 12.24 10.10 15.21
C GLU A 46 12.04 9.88 16.71
N ALA A 47 12.98 10.40 17.51
CA ALA A 47 12.89 10.29 18.97
C ALA A 47 11.62 10.91 19.53
N SER A 48 11.08 11.94 18.91
CA SER A 48 9.79 12.51 19.30
C SER A 48 8.68 11.48 19.30
N ALA A 49 8.75 10.49 18.40
CA ALA A 49 7.75 9.42 18.34
C ALA A 49 8.07 8.27 19.29
N TRP A 50 9.23 7.62 19.13
CA TRP A 50 9.49 6.39 19.87
C TRP A 50 9.84 6.64 21.34
N ARG A 51 10.34 7.83 21.67
CA ARG A 51 10.71 8.18 23.06
C ARG A 51 9.64 9.03 23.75
N HIS A 52 9.07 10.00 23.02
CA HIS A 52 8.13 10.97 23.58
C HIS A 52 6.68 10.70 23.20
N ASP A 53 6.42 9.60 22.49
CA ASP A 53 5.07 9.12 22.17
C ASP A 53 4.27 10.14 21.35
N ARG A 54 4.89 10.67 20.30
CA ARG A 54 4.26 11.66 19.41
C ARG A 54 4.16 11.14 17.99
N LEU A 55 3.00 11.31 17.39
CA LEU A 55 2.71 10.82 16.05
C LEU A 55 3.56 11.53 14.97
N GLU A 56 3.91 12.79 15.17
CA GLU A 56 4.61 13.61 14.17
C GLU A 56 5.97 13.06 13.76
N GLY A 57 6.59 12.26 14.60
CA GLY A 57 7.92 11.69 14.32
C GLY A 57 7.89 10.37 13.57
N THR A 58 6.73 9.91 13.14
CA THR A 58 6.58 8.62 12.46
C THR A 58 5.56 8.73 11.33
N ALA A 59 5.15 7.59 10.77
CA ALA A 59 4.09 7.53 9.79
C ALA A 59 2.79 7.05 10.44
N ASP A 60 1.69 7.72 10.10
CA ASP A 60 0.37 7.35 10.56
C ASP A 60 -0.21 6.29 9.60
N TYR A 61 -0.36 5.06 10.08
CA TYR A 61 -0.86 3.98 9.22
C TYR A 61 -2.32 4.18 8.79
N SER A 62 -3.08 5.02 9.46
CA SER A 62 -4.43 5.36 8.97
C SER A 62 -4.36 6.09 7.64
N ARG A 63 -3.26 6.79 7.38
CA ARG A 63 -3.00 7.42 6.09
C ARG A 63 -2.84 6.36 4.99
N PHE A 64 -2.19 5.24 5.30
CA PHE A 64 -2.04 4.13 4.34
C PHE A 64 -3.41 3.59 3.91
N VAL A 65 -4.35 3.51 4.85
CA VAL A 65 -5.71 3.05 4.56
C VAL A 65 -6.44 4.06 3.67
N SER A 66 -6.36 5.35 4.00
CA SER A 66 -7.04 6.37 3.20
C SER A 66 -6.47 6.49 1.79
N ILE A 67 -5.15 6.37 1.64
CA ILE A 67 -4.49 6.33 0.33
C ILE A 67 -4.97 5.12 -0.47
N THR A 68 -5.00 3.96 0.16
CA THR A 68 -5.48 2.72 -0.47
C THR A 68 -6.89 2.90 -1.03
N LYS A 69 -7.82 3.38 -0.22
CA LYS A 69 -9.20 3.60 -0.64
C LYS A 69 -9.29 4.59 -1.80
N ARG A 70 -8.56 5.68 -1.72
CA ARG A 70 -8.58 6.72 -2.73
C ARG A 70 -8.04 6.23 -4.07
N GLU A 71 -6.88 5.56 -4.05
CA GLU A 71 -6.23 5.12 -5.28
C GLU A 71 -6.91 3.88 -5.88
N MET A 72 -7.41 2.97 -5.07
CA MET A 72 -8.12 1.81 -5.57
C MET A 72 -9.46 2.18 -6.24
N ALA A 73 -10.02 3.32 -5.91
CA ALA A 73 -11.26 3.81 -6.54
C ALA A 73 -11.06 4.23 -8.00
N LYS A 74 -9.82 4.48 -8.42
CA LYS A 74 -9.49 4.85 -9.80
C LYS A 74 -9.13 3.60 -10.58
N PRO A 75 -9.93 3.17 -11.59
CA PRO A 75 -9.64 1.94 -12.33
C PRO A 75 -8.30 1.99 -13.07
N SER A 76 -7.63 0.86 -13.11
CA SER A 76 -6.40 0.65 -13.88
C SER A 76 -6.49 -0.66 -14.64
N ASN A 77 -5.82 -0.74 -15.78
CA ASN A 77 -5.72 -1.98 -16.53
C ASN A 77 -4.84 -3.00 -15.80
N LEU A 78 -3.74 -2.52 -15.23
CA LEU A 78 -2.74 -3.36 -14.57
C LEU A 78 -2.74 -3.13 -13.06
N LEU A 79 -2.60 -4.22 -12.31
CA LEU A 79 -2.42 -4.14 -10.85
C LEU A 79 -1.11 -3.44 -10.51
N GLU A 80 -0.07 -3.62 -11.31
CA GLU A 80 1.22 -2.92 -11.15
C GLU A 80 1.04 -1.41 -11.18
N HIS A 81 0.16 -0.92 -12.06
CA HIS A 81 -0.09 0.51 -12.20
C HIS A 81 -0.71 1.09 -10.93
N VAL A 82 -1.76 0.47 -10.40
CA VAL A 82 -2.40 0.97 -9.19
C VAL A 82 -1.51 0.76 -7.97
N ALA A 83 -0.75 -0.34 -7.90
CA ALA A 83 0.19 -0.57 -6.82
C ALA A 83 1.28 0.51 -6.80
N ALA A 84 1.80 0.89 -7.96
CA ALA A 84 2.77 1.97 -8.07
C ALA A 84 2.18 3.32 -7.64
N ARG A 85 0.92 3.60 -8.02
CA ARG A 85 0.25 4.84 -7.60
C ARG A 85 0.11 4.91 -6.08
N ILE A 86 -0.27 3.79 -5.44
CA ILE A 86 -0.39 3.72 -3.99
C ILE A 86 0.98 3.97 -3.34
N GLY A 87 2.02 3.28 -3.81
CA GLY A 87 3.36 3.43 -3.25
C GLY A 87 3.91 4.85 -3.41
N SER A 88 3.71 5.45 -4.57
CA SER A 88 4.13 6.84 -4.81
C SER A 88 3.41 7.81 -3.89
N ALA A 89 2.11 7.63 -3.68
CA ALA A 89 1.33 8.46 -2.78
C ALA A 89 1.79 8.32 -1.32
N VAL A 90 2.13 7.09 -0.90
CA VAL A 90 2.66 6.86 0.44
C VAL A 90 3.98 7.59 0.64
N LEU A 91 4.90 7.49 -0.33
CA LEU A 91 6.18 8.19 -0.25
C LEU A 91 5.99 9.71 -0.25
N GLU A 92 5.06 10.22 -1.04
CA GLU A 92 4.79 11.66 -1.13
C GLU A 92 4.13 12.22 0.12
N GLU A 93 3.14 11.52 0.67
CA GLU A 93 2.32 12.00 1.77
C GLU A 93 2.87 11.63 3.15
N CYS A 94 3.78 10.66 3.23
CA CYS A 94 4.37 10.20 4.49
C CYS A 94 5.90 10.37 4.42
N PRO A 95 6.42 11.55 4.81
CA PRO A 95 7.85 11.84 4.63
C PRO A 95 8.78 10.94 5.43
N GLN A 96 8.29 10.27 6.48
CA GLN A 96 9.09 9.36 7.27
C GLN A 96 9.27 7.98 6.61
N VAL A 97 8.53 7.70 5.55
CA VAL A 97 8.63 6.42 4.84
C VAL A 97 9.81 6.46 3.89
N MET A 98 10.77 5.56 4.07
CA MET A 98 11.98 5.48 3.24
C MET A 98 11.82 4.48 2.10
N LYS A 99 11.04 3.43 2.33
CA LYS A 99 10.81 2.38 1.34
C LYS A 99 9.41 1.82 1.58
N VAL A 100 8.69 1.54 0.52
CA VAL A 100 7.35 0.99 0.61
C VAL A 100 7.18 -0.15 -0.39
N SER A 101 6.53 -1.21 0.06
CA SER A 101 6.10 -2.30 -0.80
C SER A 101 4.58 -2.36 -0.76
N VAL A 102 3.97 -2.41 -1.94
CA VAL A 102 2.51 -2.51 -2.08
C VAL A 102 2.20 -3.79 -2.83
N ALA A 103 1.45 -4.67 -2.18
CA ALA A 103 1.00 -5.92 -2.78
C ALA A 103 -0.51 -5.85 -2.99
N ILE A 104 -0.97 -6.23 -4.17
CA ILE A 104 -2.39 -6.31 -4.49
C ILE A 104 -2.70 -7.72 -4.94
N GLU A 105 -3.66 -8.35 -4.27
CA GLU A 105 -4.15 -9.68 -4.61
C GLU A 105 -5.55 -9.54 -5.21
N LYS A 106 -5.81 -10.34 -6.22
CA LYS A 106 -7.12 -10.47 -6.84
C LYS A 106 -7.54 -11.92 -6.77
N GLU A 107 -8.70 -12.19 -6.18
CA GLU A 107 -9.28 -13.53 -6.14
C GLU A 107 -9.97 -13.85 -7.46
N ASN A 108 -9.97 -15.13 -7.81
CA ASN A 108 -10.70 -15.66 -8.97
C ASN A 108 -10.46 -14.89 -10.26
N PRO A 109 -9.18 -14.73 -10.68
CA PRO A 109 -8.92 -14.09 -11.96
C PRO A 109 -9.44 -14.96 -13.11
N PRO A 110 -9.79 -14.36 -14.27
CA PRO A 110 -10.35 -15.08 -15.41
C PRO A 110 -9.27 -15.84 -16.18
N LEU A 111 -8.66 -16.85 -15.56
CA LEU A 111 -7.56 -17.62 -16.15
C LEU A 111 -8.00 -18.95 -16.76
N GLY A 112 -9.27 -19.34 -16.58
CA GLY A 112 -9.77 -20.63 -17.04
C GLY A 112 -9.28 -21.82 -16.25
N VAL A 113 -8.64 -21.60 -15.10
CA VAL A 113 -8.14 -22.65 -14.20
C VAL A 113 -8.47 -22.26 -12.77
N LEU A 114 -8.49 -23.27 -11.89
CA LEU A 114 -8.62 -22.99 -10.46
C LEU A 114 -7.33 -22.39 -9.94
N SER A 115 -7.47 -21.27 -9.23
CA SER A 115 -6.36 -20.57 -8.62
C SER A 115 -6.85 -19.87 -7.36
N ARG A 116 -5.97 -19.72 -6.37
CA ARG A 116 -6.26 -18.90 -5.18
C ARG A 116 -6.29 -17.42 -5.51
N GLY A 117 -5.74 -17.05 -6.66
CA GLY A 117 -5.70 -15.68 -7.08
C GLY A 117 -4.39 -15.32 -7.73
N VAL A 118 -4.28 -14.04 -8.07
CA VAL A 118 -3.07 -13.43 -8.63
C VAL A 118 -2.62 -12.32 -7.70
N SER A 119 -1.34 -12.20 -7.48
CA SER A 119 -0.79 -11.10 -6.69
C SER A 119 0.32 -10.39 -7.45
N VAL A 120 0.40 -9.09 -7.23
CA VAL A 120 1.45 -8.23 -7.77
C VAL A 120 2.02 -7.44 -6.61
N LYS A 121 3.33 -7.27 -6.59
CA LYS A 121 4.01 -6.49 -5.55
C LYS A 121 4.98 -5.52 -6.20
N ILE A 122 4.83 -4.25 -5.87
CA ILE A 122 5.72 -3.18 -6.34
C ILE A 122 6.47 -2.62 -5.13
N VAL A 123 7.78 -2.49 -5.27
CA VAL A 123 8.65 -1.93 -4.23
C VAL A 123 9.24 -0.62 -4.72
N GLN A 124 9.13 0.42 -3.91
CA GLN A 124 9.65 1.74 -4.25
C GLN A 124 10.44 2.31 -3.08
N THR A 125 11.57 2.92 -3.38
CA THR A 125 12.40 3.64 -2.41
C THR A 125 12.35 5.13 -2.69
N ARG A 126 12.49 5.90 -1.60
CA ARG A 126 12.59 7.35 -1.69
C ARG A 126 13.89 7.75 -2.38
#